data_1629f13c13e3e8a98d56091c7678e23b
#
_entry.id   1629f13c13e3e8a98d56091c7678e23b
#
_cell.length_a   1.000
_cell.length_b   1.000
_cell.length_c   1.000
_cell.angle_alpha   90.00
_cell.angle_beta   90.00
_cell.angle_gamma   90.00
#
_symmetry.space_group_name_H-M   'P 1'
#
loop_
_entity.id
_entity.type
_entity.pdbx_description
1 polymer ?
#
loop_
_entity_poly.entity_id
_entity_poly.type
_entity_poly.pdbx_seq_one_letter_code
_entity_poly.pdbx_strand_id
1 'polypeptide(L)'
;RSVWFGWLENLVSFHKINYEDLELSMIDKRSNESSHLKSDLQYYKSFMEWGMDGETNAFLEEVFLWLSENLPLSPNPKKLCWGDSRIGNVLFEDFQVKSLLDWEMATIGDPLCDLAWGLTTDDVSSYGLNIEKLPGSIANEEAIKFWEKNTGYSADNFFYYRILCLFKFSVIMIRVAKKLIHNEIMPLDSDFHVNNHVSNYLRQEFNEKN
;
A
#
# COMPACT_ATOMS: atom_id res chain seq x y z
N ARG A 1 21.57 2.46 -3.00
CA ARG A 1 21.33 2.71 -1.58
C ARG A 1 20.90 4.16 -1.30
N SER A 2 21.59 5.16 -1.86
CA SER A 2 21.23 6.59 -1.69
C SER A 2 19.78 6.90 -2.08
N VAL A 3 19.30 6.30 -3.16
CA VAL A 3 17.91 6.43 -3.65
C VAL A 3 16.91 5.97 -2.58
N TRP A 4 17.14 4.84 -1.93
CA TRP A 4 16.28 4.31 -0.88
C TRP A 4 16.25 5.19 0.37
N PHE A 5 17.41 5.68 0.82
CA PHE A 5 17.44 6.60 1.94
C PHE A 5 16.82 7.95 1.60
N GLY A 6 17.04 8.47 0.38
CA GLY A 6 16.36 9.67 -0.08
C GLY A 6 14.83 9.54 -0.06
N TRP A 7 14.29 8.39 -0.50
CA TRP A 7 12.86 8.08 -0.39
C TRP A 7 12.40 8.07 1.08
N LEU A 8 13.11 7.35 1.98
CA LEU A 8 12.77 7.28 3.41
C LEU A 8 12.83 8.65 4.11
N GLU A 9 13.84 9.46 3.83
CA GLU A 9 13.99 10.81 4.40
C GLU A 9 12.84 11.72 3.99
N ASN A 10 12.41 11.64 2.72
CA ASN A 10 11.25 12.39 2.25
C ASN A 10 9.97 11.89 2.90
N LEU A 11 9.78 10.58 3.04
CA LEU A 11 8.63 9.99 3.71
C LEU A 11 8.56 10.44 5.18
N VAL A 12 9.69 10.38 5.91
CA VAL A 12 9.80 10.89 7.29
C VAL A 12 9.44 12.38 7.38
N SER A 13 9.97 13.19 6.47
CA SER A 13 9.73 14.63 6.44
C SER A 13 8.25 14.93 6.20
N PHE A 14 7.64 14.21 5.27
CA PHE A 14 6.25 14.32 4.92
C PHE A 14 5.31 13.93 6.08
N HIS A 15 5.59 12.83 6.77
CA HIS A 15 4.82 12.38 7.93
C HIS A 15 4.93 13.31 9.17
N LYS A 16 5.90 14.23 9.18
CA LYS A 16 6.03 15.24 10.23
C LYS A 16 5.24 16.52 9.96
N ILE A 17 4.70 16.70 8.76
CA ILE A 17 3.89 17.87 8.43
C ILE A 17 2.68 17.94 9.36
N ASN A 18 2.43 19.11 9.93
CA ASN A 18 1.18 19.40 10.60
C ASN A 18 0.10 19.69 9.54
N TYR A 19 -0.64 18.67 9.13
CA TYR A 19 -1.64 18.80 8.08
C TYR A 19 -2.85 19.65 8.51
N GLU A 20 -3.06 19.85 9.82
CA GLU A 20 -4.15 20.67 10.36
C GLU A 20 -3.99 22.15 9.99
N ASP A 21 -2.74 22.58 9.75
CA ASP A 21 -2.43 23.94 9.27
C ASP A 21 -2.67 24.12 7.76
N LEU A 22 -3.08 23.05 7.08
CA LEU A 22 -3.29 23.01 5.64
C LEU A 22 -4.78 22.81 5.33
N GLU A 23 -5.28 23.44 4.29
CA GLU A 23 -6.68 23.29 3.84
C GLU A 23 -6.87 21.95 3.09
N LEU A 24 -6.67 20.81 3.78
CA LEU A 24 -6.68 19.47 3.20
C LEU A 24 -7.97 18.67 3.48
N SER A 25 -9.04 19.33 3.91
CA SER A 25 -10.33 18.66 4.19
C SER A 25 -10.89 17.86 3.01
N MET A 26 -10.53 18.23 1.77
CA MET A 26 -10.94 17.51 0.55
C MET A 26 -10.35 16.13 0.42
N ILE A 27 -9.19 15.85 1.03
CA ILE A 27 -8.54 14.53 0.98
C ILE A 27 -8.84 13.68 2.21
N ASP A 28 -9.40 14.25 3.28
CA ASP A 28 -9.92 13.50 4.44
C ASP A 28 -11.34 12.98 4.17
N LYS A 29 -11.55 12.33 3.03
CA LYS A 29 -12.85 11.83 2.57
C LYS A 29 -13.44 10.72 3.47
N ARG A 30 -12.67 10.23 4.44
CA ARG A 30 -13.00 9.08 5.30
C ARG A 30 -13.13 9.48 6.77
N SER A 31 -13.30 10.77 7.06
CA SER A 31 -13.33 11.34 8.40
C SER A 31 -14.56 10.99 9.24
N ASN A 32 -15.62 10.47 8.61
CA ASN A 32 -16.92 10.25 9.26
C ASN A 32 -17.01 8.97 10.10
N GLU A 33 -15.98 8.13 10.10
CA GLU A 33 -15.95 6.90 10.89
C GLU A 33 -14.99 7.00 12.08
N SER A 34 -15.31 6.28 13.15
CA SER A 34 -14.52 6.22 14.38
C SER A 34 -13.09 5.65 14.17
N SER A 35 -12.87 4.96 13.06
CA SER A 35 -11.57 4.40 12.68
C SER A 35 -11.28 4.65 11.21
N HIS A 36 -10.22 5.38 10.92
CA HIS A 36 -9.73 5.61 9.57
C HIS A 36 -9.42 4.29 8.82
N LEU A 37 -8.79 3.33 9.49
CA LEU A 37 -8.47 2.02 8.90
C LEU A 37 -9.72 1.24 8.50
N LYS A 38 -10.76 1.27 9.34
CA LYS A 38 -12.03 0.62 9.04
C LYS A 38 -12.69 1.24 7.81
N SER A 39 -12.69 2.57 7.72
CA SER A 39 -13.21 3.31 6.58
C SER A 39 -12.45 3.00 5.29
N ASP A 40 -11.10 2.95 5.36
CA ASP A 40 -10.25 2.59 4.23
C ASP A 40 -10.51 1.15 3.76
N LEU A 41 -10.59 0.21 4.70
CA LEU A 41 -10.87 -1.19 4.40
C LEU A 41 -12.25 -1.36 3.73
N GLN A 42 -13.29 -0.67 4.24
CA GLN A 42 -14.63 -0.70 3.65
C GLN A 42 -14.67 -0.09 2.25
N TYR A 43 -13.91 1.00 2.01
CA TYR A 43 -13.78 1.59 0.68
C TYR A 43 -13.22 0.57 -0.32
N TYR A 44 -12.12 -0.13 0.03
CA TYR A 44 -11.54 -1.15 -0.86
C TYR A 44 -12.42 -2.38 -1.01
N LYS A 45 -13.20 -2.74 0.00
CA LYS A 45 -14.24 -3.78 -0.12
C LYS A 45 -15.28 -3.42 -1.18
N SER A 46 -15.82 -2.21 -1.11
CA SER A 46 -16.78 -1.72 -2.10
C SER A 46 -16.16 -1.60 -3.50
N PHE A 47 -14.89 -1.22 -3.57
CA PHE A 47 -14.15 -1.15 -4.84
C PHE A 47 -13.91 -2.56 -5.43
N MET A 48 -13.64 -3.56 -4.60
CA MET A 48 -13.55 -4.96 -5.02
C MET A 48 -14.88 -5.46 -5.59
N GLU A 49 -15.99 -5.26 -4.87
CA GLU A 49 -17.34 -5.67 -5.30
C GLU A 49 -17.69 -5.04 -6.66
N TRP A 50 -17.45 -3.73 -6.80
CA TRP A 50 -17.65 -3.05 -8.08
C TRP A 50 -16.71 -3.59 -9.18
N GLY A 51 -15.45 -3.85 -8.85
CA GLY A 51 -14.47 -4.40 -9.79
C GLY A 51 -14.80 -5.81 -10.26
N MET A 52 -15.33 -6.64 -9.36
CA MET A 52 -15.70 -8.04 -9.66
C MET A 52 -16.97 -8.17 -10.51
N ASP A 53 -17.84 -7.14 -10.53
CA ASP A 53 -19.03 -7.09 -11.41
C ASP A 53 -19.96 -8.31 -11.22
N GLY A 54 -20.26 -8.65 -9.97
CA GLY A 54 -21.12 -9.78 -9.59
C GLY A 54 -20.40 -11.12 -9.43
N GLU A 55 -19.14 -11.21 -9.78
CA GLU A 55 -18.30 -12.36 -9.46
C GLU A 55 -17.83 -12.31 -7.98
N THR A 56 -17.37 -13.42 -7.45
CA THR A 56 -16.83 -13.52 -6.09
C THR A 56 -15.38 -13.96 -6.10
N ASN A 57 -14.58 -13.40 -5.20
CA ASN A 57 -13.21 -13.86 -4.93
C ASN A 57 -13.12 -14.31 -3.48
N ALA A 58 -13.37 -15.60 -3.23
CA ALA A 58 -13.43 -16.17 -1.88
C ALA A 58 -12.16 -15.90 -1.05
N PHE A 59 -11.00 -15.88 -1.69
CA PHE A 59 -9.74 -15.60 -1.01
C PHE A 59 -9.66 -14.13 -0.54
N LEU A 60 -10.00 -13.18 -1.39
CA LEU A 60 -10.01 -11.77 -0.98
C LEU A 60 -11.09 -11.47 0.07
N GLU A 61 -12.22 -12.20 0.06
CA GLU A 61 -13.22 -12.13 1.14
C GLU A 61 -12.64 -12.61 2.47
N GLU A 62 -11.90 -13.72 2.47
CA GLU A 62 -11.22 -14.25 3.64
C GLU A 62 -10.20 -13.23 4.21
N VAL A 63 -9.38 -12.66 3.34
CA VAL A 63 -8.41 -11.61 3.74
C VAL A 63 -9.12 -10.39 4.29
N PHE A 64 -10.21 -9.95 3.67
CA PHE A 64 -11.01 -8.83 4.17
C PHE A 64 -11.57 -9.10 5.58
N LEU A 65 -12.10 -10.29 5.82
CA LEU A 65 -12.61 -10.69 7.15
C LEU A 65 -11.49 -10.66 8.18
N TRP A 66 -10.35 -11.27 7.86
CA TRP A 66 -9.18 -11.25 8.74
C TRP A 66 -8.73 -9.81 9.07
N LEU A 67 -8.62 -8.94 8.07
CA LEU A 67 -8.27 -7.52 8.27
C LEU A 67 -9.30 -6.81 9.16
N SER A 68 -10.58 -7.14 9.02
CA SER A 68 -11.66 -6.53 9.82
C SER A 68 -11.60 -6.95 11.27
N GLU A 69 -11.22 -8.20 11.56
CA GLU A 69 -11.14 -8.78 12.90
C GLU A 69 -9.85 -8.42 13.64
N ASN A 70 -8.78 -8.10 12.89
CA ASN A 70 -7.44 -7.86 13.44
C ASN A 70 -7.01 -6.37 13.36
N LEU A 71 -7.96 -5.44 13.37
CA LEU A 71 -7.65 -4.00 13.35
C LEU A 71 -6.70 -3.63 14.49
N PRO A 72 -5.62 -2.87 14.22
CA PRO A 72 -4.72 -2.36 15.24
C PRO A 72 -5.45 -1.62 16.36
N LEU A 73 -5.23 -2.01 17.61
CA LEU A 73 -5.84 -1.38 18.79
C LEU A 73 -5.27 0.02 19.06
N SER A 74 -4.01 0.24 18.68
CA SER A 74 -3.30 1.50 18.88
C SER A 74 -2.59 1.90 17.58
N PRO A 75 -3.33 2.42 16.59
CA PRO A 75 -2.71 2.97 15.38
C PRO A 75 -1.93 4.24 15.71
N ASN A 76 -0.99 4.59 14.85
CA ASN A 76 -0.29 5.87 14.96
C ASN A 76 -1.25 7.06 14.78
N PRO A 77 -0.88 8.26 15.25
CA PRO A 77 -1.67 9.46 14.99
C PRO A 77 -1.86 9.70 13.50
N LYS A 78 -3.03 10.15 13.11
CA LYS A 78 -3.31 10.52 11.71
C LYS A 78 -2.31 11.55 11.21
N LYS A 79 -1.79 11.30 10.02
CA LYS A 79 -0.90 12.18 9.28
C LYS A 79 -1.35 12.29 7.83
N LEU A 80 -0.78 13.27 7.14
CA LEU A 80 -0.87 13.30 5.69
C LEU A 80 -0.11 12.10 5.13
N CYS A 81 -0.80 11.26 4.36
CA CYS A 81 -0.23 10.10 3.68
C CYS A 81 -0.24 10.32 2.18
N TRP A 82 0.84 9.93 1.53
CA TRP A 82 0.98 10.02 0.07
C TRP A 82 0.08 9.01 -0.66
N GLY A 83 -0.07 7.81 -0.08
CA GLY A 83 -0.95 6.75 -0.59
C GLY A 83 -0.26 5.81 -1.56
N ASP A 84 0.26 6.28 -2.70
CA ASP A 84 1.08 5.46 -3.61
C ASP A 84 2.58 5.77 -3.44
N SER A 85 3.07 5.52 -2.24
CA SER A 85 4.42 5.86 -1.75
C SER A 85 5.54 4.96 -2.28
N ARG A 86 5.35 4.30 -3.40
CA ARG A 86 6.38 3.44 -4.03
C ARG A 86 7.52 4.26 -4.62
N ILE A 87 8.71 3.68 -4.63
CA ILE A 87 9.92 4.32 -5.15
C ILE A 87 9.83 4.70 -6.64
N GLY A 88 9.00 3.99 -7.41
CA GLY A 88 8.74 4.31 -8.82
C GLY A 88 8.03 5.65 -9.05
N ASN A 89 7.43 6.22 -8.01
CA ASN A 89 6.76 7.53 -8.05
C ASN A 89 7.67 8.67 -7.53
N VAL A 90 8.97 8.41 -7.43
CA VAL A 90 9.95 9.42 -7.02
C VAL A 90 10.82 9.82 -8.21
N LEU A 91 10.90 11.11 -8.47
CA LEU A 91 11.82 11.65 -9.46
C LEU A 91 13.18 11.91 -8.81
N PHE A 92 14.23 11.33 -9.38
CA PHE A 92 15.61 11.50 -8.92
C PHE A 92 16.46 12.22 -9.98
N GLU A 93 17.38 13.03 -9.51
CA GLU A 93 18.49 13.58 -10.28
C GLU A 93 19.77 13.44 -9.46
N ASP A 94 20.82 12.86 -10.02
CA ASP A 94 22.07 12.58 -9.32
C ASP A 94 21.88 11.86 -7.97
N PHE A 95 20.96 10.86 -7.96
CA PHE A 95 20.57 10.10 -6.77
C PHE A 95 19.90 10.93 -5.65
N GLN A 96 19.54 12.18 -5.91
CA GLN A 96 18.80 13.05 -5.00
C GLN A 96 17.33 13.10 -5.39
N VAL A 97 16.44 13.05 -4.42
CA VAL A 97 15.00 13.22 -4.64
C VAL A 97 14.73 14.67 -5.08
N LYS A 98 14.03 14.81 -6.20
CA LYS A 98 13.59 16.12 -6.73
C LYS A 98 12.09 16.33 -6.58
N SER A 99 11.31 15.29 -6.72
CA SER A 99 9.86 15.38 -6.59
C SER A 99 9.25 14.03 -6.22
N LEU A 100 8.12 14.08 -5.51
CA LEU A 100 7.21 12.98 -5.28
C LEU A 100 6.02 13.15 -6.22
N LEU A 101 5.68 12.10 -6.96
CA LEU A 101 4.65 12.10 -8.01
C LEU A 101 3.46 11.26 -7.57
N ASP A 102 2.36 11.35 -8.35
CA ASP A 102 1.20 10.46 -8.24
C ASP A 102 0.47 10.51 -6.89
N TRP A 103 -0.10 11.67 -6.60
CA TRP A 103 -0.80 11.99 -5.34
C TRP A 103 -2.28 11.62 -5.34
N GLU A 104 -2.77 10.88 -6.32
CA GLU A 104 -4.21 10.55 -6.46
C GLU A 104 -4.76 9.71 -5.31
N MET A 105 -3.90 8.95 -4.63
CA MET A 105 -4.24 8.15 -3.46
C MET A 105 -3.99 8.88 -2.12
N ALA A 106 -3.60 10.15 -2.14
CA ALA A 106 -3.31 10.91 -0.93
C ALA A 106 -4.52 10.95 0.02
N THR A 107 -4.25 10.83 1.31
CA THR A 107 -5.29 10.78 2.36
C THR A 107 -4.73 11.23 3.71
N ILE A 108 -5.62 11.42 4.68
CA ILE A 108 -5.25 11.60 6.08
C ILE A 108 -5.44 10.27 6.80
N GLY A 109 -4.35 9.69 7.29
CA GLY A 109 -4.37 8.33 7.87
C GLY A 109 -3.16 7.99 8.73
N ASP A 110 -3.02 6.68 9.03
CA ASP A 110 -1.83 6.19 9.72
C ASP A 110 -0.63 6.21 8.77
N PRO A 111 0.44 6.92 9.11
CA PRO A 111 1.63 7.03 8.26
C PRO A 111 2.35 5.70 8.03
N LEU A 112 2.10 4.67 8.86
CA LEU A 112 2.63 3.32 8.63
C LEU A 112 2.08 2.70 7.34
N CYS A 113 0.90 3.15 6.86
CA CYS A 113 0.37 2.72 5.56
C CYS A 113 1.33 3.05 4.41
N ASP A 114 1.92 4.25 4.42
CA ASP A 114 2.84 4.65 3.36
C ASP A 114 4.14 3.85 3.39
N LEU A 115 4.73 3.68 4.58
CA LEU A 115 5.93 2.85 4.73
C LEU A 115 5.67 1.42 4.25
N ALA A 116 4.55 0.83 4.71
CA ALA A 116 4.17 -0.52 4.32
C ALA A 116 3.89 -0.63 2.82
N TRP A 117 3.22 0.37 2.21
CA TRP A 117 2.95 0.38 0.77
C TRP A 117 4.24 0.39 -0.04
N GLY A 118 5.17 1.30 0.26
CA GLY A 118 6.44 1.41 -0.47
C GLY A 118 7.27 0.13 -0.39
N LEU A 119 7.43 -0.45 0.81
CA LEU A 119 8.20 -1.68 1.01
C LEU A 119 7.50 -2.90 0.38
N THR A 120 6.18 -3.01 0.53
CA THR A 120 5.41 -4.14 0.01
C THR A 120 5.35 -4.13 -1.51
N THR A 121 5.20 -2.97 -2.14
CA THR A 121 5.19 -2.86 -3.61
C THR A 121 6.56 -3.17 -4.22
N ASP A 122 7.65 -2.86 -3.51
CA ASP A 122 9.00 -3.28 -3.90
C ASP A 122 9.18 -4.80 -3.81
N ASP A 123 8.71 -5.41 -2.72
CA ASP A 123 8.74 -6.87 -2.55
C ASP A 123 7.92 -7.59 -3.62
N VAL A 124 6.72 -7.09 -3.93
CA VAL A 124 5.87 -7.65 -5.00
C VAL A 124 6.55 -7.53 -6.36
N SER A 125 7.19 -6.38 -6.63
CA SER A 125 7.88 -6.13 -7.90
C SER A 125 9.18 -6.92 -8.06
N SER A 126 9.66 -7.51 -6.98
CA SER A 126 10.86 -8.35 -6.93
C SER A 126 10.47 -9.80 -6.67
N TYR A 127 10.25 -10.16 -5.42
CA TYR A 127 9.95 -11.54 -5.01
C TYR A 127 8.63 -12.07 -5.58
N GLY A 128 7.61 -11.23 -5.71
CA GLY A 128 6.34 -11.61 -6.34
C GLY A 128 6.48 -11.96 -7.82
N LEU A 129 7.54 -11.49 -8.47
CA LEU A 129 7.90 -11.83 -9.85
C LEU A 129 9.07 -12.84 -9.94
N ASN A 130 9.52 -13.41 -8.81
CA ASN A 130 10.71 -14.26 -8.71
C ASN A 130 12.00 -13.58 -9.24
N ILE A 131 12.14 -12.28 -8.99
CA ILE A 131 13.31 -11.49 -9.35
C ILE A 131 14.01 -11.06 -8.06
N GLU A 132 15.32 -11.24 -7.99
CA GLU A 132 16.11 -10.75 -6.86
C GLU A 132 16.13 -9.21 -6.83
N LYS A 133 16.11 -8.65 -5.62
CA LYS A 133 16.27 -7.20 -5.44
C LYS A 133 17.64 -6.75 -5.95
N LEU A 134 17.68 -5.55 -6.51
CA LEU A 134 18.91 -4.97 -7.02
C LEU A 134 19.95 -4.77 -5.90
N PRO A 135 21.26 -4.90 -6.22
CA PRO A 135 22.32 -4.55 -5.26
C PRO A 135 22.15 -3.13 -4.72
N GLY A 136 22.17 -3.00 -3.39
CA GLY A 136 21.97 -1.71 -2.72
C GLY A 136 20.53 -1.42 -2.34
N SER A 137 19.58 -2.28 -2.65
CA SER A 137 18.24 -2.22 -2.05
C SER A 137 18.33 -2.29 -0.52
N ILE A 138 17.36 -1.67 0.15
CA ILE A 138 17.29 -1.65 1.60
C ILE A 138 16.49 -2.87 2.10
N ALA A 139 16.91 -3.46 3.20
CA ALA A 139 16.10 -4.48 3.89
C ALA A 139 14.91 -3.83 4.60
N ASN A 140 13.76 -4.51 4.65
CA ASN A 140 12.57 -3.98 5.28
C ASN A 140 12.80 -3.61 6.75
N GLU A 141 13.54 -4.43 7.52
CA GLU A 141 13.87 -4.18 8.92
C GLU A 141 14.74 -2.93 9.10
N GLU A 142 15.62 -2.65 8.15
CA GLU A 142 16.46 -1.45 8.16
C GLU A 142 15.61 -0.19 7.87
N ALA A 143 14.72 -0.27 6.90
CA ALA A 143 13.81 0.81 6.56
C ALA A 143 12.85 1.14 7.71
N ILE A 144 12.27 0.11 8.33
CA ILE A 144 11.38 0.22 9.50
C ILE A 144 12.11 0.90 10.66
N LYS A 145 13.29 0.41 11.05
CA LYS A 145 14.10 1.01 12.13
C LYS A 145 14.47 2.45 11.85
N PHE A 146 14.81 2.78 10.61
CA PHE A 146 15.10 4.15 10.21
C PHE A 146 13.87 5.04 10.38
N TRP A 147 12.71 4.58 9.90
CA TRP A 147 11.48 5.34 9.97
C TRP A 147 11.01 5.56 11.41
N GLU A 148 10.97 4.51 12.25
CA GLU A 148 10.62 4.61 13.67
C GLU A 148 11.53 5.60 14.41
N LYS A 149 12.85 5.47 14.23
CA LYS A 149 13.84 6.35 14.88
C LYS A 149 13.62 7.82 14.51
N ASN A 150 13.28 8.10 13.26
CA ASN A 150 13.21 9.46 12.76
C ASN A 150 11.81 10.09 12.87
N THR A 151 10.74 9.30 12.97
CA THR A 151 9.37 9.81 13.16
C THR A 151 8.92 9.77 14.62
N GLY A 152 9.40 8.80 15.39
CA GLY A 152 8.89 8.47 16.74
C GLY A 152 7.59 7.67 16.71
N TYR A 153 7.14 7.19 15.55
CA TYR A 153 5.97 6.33 15.40
C TYR A 153 6.35 4.86 15.56
N SER A 154 5.38 3.98 15.89
CA SER A 154 5.57 2.55 16.01
C SER A 154 5.25 1.83 14.69
N ALA A 155 6.05 0.82 14.37
CA ALA A 155 5.78 -0.16 13.32
C ALA A 155 5.38 -1.54 13.86
N ASP A 156 4.98 -1.67 15.13
CA ASP A 156 4.61 -2.95 15.76
C ASP A 156 3.54 -3.72 14.96
N ASN A 157 2.65 -3.00 14.27
CA ASN A 157 1.60 -3.57 13.45
C ASN A 157 1.99 -3.71 11.97
N PHE A 158 3.28 -3.66 11.61
CA PHE A 158 3.73 -3.65 10.20
C PHE A 158 3.14 -4.81 9.38
N PHE A 159 3.03 -6.01 9.97
CA PHE A 159 2.44 -7.15 9.26
C PHE A 159 0.97 -6.91 8.87
N TYR A 160 0.15 -6.34 9.76
CA TYR A 160 -1.23 -5.97 9.42
C TYR A 160 -1.27 -5.01 8.22
N TYR A 161 -0.45 -3.97 8.25
CA TYR A 161 -0.40 -2.98 7.15
C TYR A 161 0.15 -3.59 5.86
N ARG A 162 1.08 -4.53 5.94
CA ARG A 162 1.57 -5.28 4.79
C ARG A 162 0.44 -6.09 4.12
N ILE A 163 -0.35 -6.83 4.89
CA ILE A 163 -1.52 -7.56 4.36
C ILE A 163 -2.58 -6.60 3.81
N LEU A 164 -2.85 -5.48 4.49
CA LEU A 164 -3.75 -4.44 4.01
C LEU A 164 -3.28 -3.87 2.66
N CYS A 165 -1.99 -3.57 2.50
CA CYS A 165 -1.41 -3.09 1.25
C CYS A 165 -1.55 -4.11 0.11
N LEU A 166 -1.26 -5.37 0.38
CA LEU A 166 -1.41 -6.47 -0.59
C LEU A 166 -2.87 -6.67 -0.99
N PHE A 167 -3.80 -6.59 -0.04
CA PHE A 167 -5.24 -6.63 -0.31
C PHE A 167 -5.65 -5.47 -1.22
N LYS A 168 -5.29 -4.23 -0.86
CA LYS A 168 -5.58 -3.03 -1.67
C LYS A 168 -5.01 -3.16 -3.08
N PHE A 169 -3.77 -3.60 -3.21
CA PHE A 169 -3.12 -3.77 -4.52
C PHE A 169 -3.79 -4.89 -5.33
N SER A 170 -4.18 -6.02 -4.70
CA SER A 170 -4.95 -7.07 -5.37
C SER A 170 -6.29 -6.58 -5.89
N VAL A 171 -6.99 -5.75 -5.13
CA VAL A 171 -8.25 -5.11 -5.54
C VAL A 171 -8.03 -4.17 -6.74
N ILE A 172 -6.96 -3.38 -6.74
CA ILE A 172 -6.59 -2.52 -7.88
C ILE A 172 -6.31 -3.38 -9.12
N MET A 173 -5.60 -4.51 -8.97
CA MET A 173 -5.26 -5.43 -10.07
C MET A 173 -6.49 -6.04 -10.73
N ILE A 174 -7.62 -6.20 -10.04
CA ILE A 174 -8.88 -6.64 -10.67
C ILE A 174 -9.27 -5.68 -11.81
N ARG A 175 -9.23 -4.37 -11.54
CA ARG A 175 -9.59 -3.34 -12.55
C ARG A 175 -8.55 -3.23 -13.65
N VAL A 176 -7.27 -3.33 -13.29
CA VAL A 176 -6.17 -3.34 -14.28
C VAL A 176 -6.36 -4.51 -15.25
N ALA A 177 -6.59 -5.72 -14.73
CA ALA A 177 -6.81 -6.92 -15.55
C ALA A 177 -8.03 -6.77 -16.48
N LYS A 178 -9.19 -6.36 -15.94
CA LYS A 178 -10.40 -6.15 -16.75
C LYS A 178 -10.20 -5.09 -17.84
N LYS A 179 -9.43 -4.03 -17.56
CA LYS A 179 -9.07 -3.03 -18.57
C LYS A 179 -8.16 -3.60 -19.67
N LEU A 180 -7.19 -4.45 -19.29
CA LEU A 180 -6.29 -5.11 -20.26
C LEU A 180 -7.07 -6.09 -21.16
N ILE A 181 -8.02 -6.83 -20.59
CA ILE A 181 -8.92 -7.72 -21.34
C ILE A 181 -9.83 -6.89 -22.28
N HIS A 182 -10.45 -5.83 -21.77
CA HIS A 182 -11.31 -4.95 -22.56
C HIS A 182 -10.59 -4.31 -23.76
N ASN A 183 -9.32 -3.97 -23.58
CA ASN A 183 -8.47 -3.39 -24.64
C ASN A 183 -7.80 -4.45 -25.51
N GLU A 184 -8.21 -5.72 -25.42
CA GLU A 184 -7.68 -6.84 -26.23
C GLU A 184 -6.15 -7.08 -26.04
N ILE A 185 -5.57 -6.59 -24.94
CA ILE A 185 -4.18 -6.83 -24.57
C ILE A 185 -4.02 -8.22 -23.91
N MET A 186 -5.09 -8.70 -23.28
CA MET A 186 -5.18 -10.04 -22.70
C MET A 186 -6.37 -10.81 -23.27
N PRO A 187 -6.32 -12.16 -23.33
CA PRO A 187 -7.44 -12.99 -23.75
C PRO A 187 -8.70 -12.77 -22.90
N LEU A 188 -9.89 -12.96 -23.51
CA LEU A 188 -11.18 -12.80 -22.83
C LEU A 188 -11.39 -13.77 -21.66
N ASP A 189 -10.77 -14.94 -21.74
CA ASP A 189 -10.82 -16.00 -20.73
C ASP A 189 -9.67 -15.92 -19.71
N SER A 190 -8.93 -14.81 -19.71
CA SER A 190 -7.83 -14.60 -18.76
C SER A 190 -8.35 -14.47 -17.33
N ASP A 191 -7.77 -15.23 -16.42
CA ASP A 191 -8.03 -15.19 -14.98
C ASP A 191 -7.09 -14.22 -14.23
N PHE A 192 -6.36 -13.37 -14.95
CA PHE A 192 -5.37 -12.44 -14.40
C PHE A 192 -5.95 -11.49 -13.33
N HIS A 193 -7.26 -11.27 -13.32
CA HIS A 193 -7.94 -10.49 -12.28
C HIS A 193 -7.96 -11.19 -10.91
N VAL A 194 -7.76 -12.52 -10.85
CA VAL A 194 -7.67 -13.31 -9.62
C VAL A 194 -6.32 -13.99 -9.44
N ASN A 195 -5.62 -14.33 -10.56
CA ASN A 195 -4.33 -15.02 -10.56
C ASN A 195 -3.25 -14.15 -11.20
N ASN A 196 -2.64 -13.28 -10.40
CA ASN A 196 -1.53 -12.43 -10.81
C ASN A 196 -0.45 -12.43 -9.73
N HIS A 197 0.71 -11.83 -10.03
CA HIS A 197 1.85 -11.78 -9.12
C HIS A 197 1.53 -11.16 -7.76
N VAL A 198 0.62 -10.18 -7.69
CA VAL A 198 0.22 -9.51 -6.44
C VAL A 198 -0.64 -10.46 -5.59
N SER A 199 -1.71 -11.04 -6.18
CA SER A 199 -2.61 -11.94 -5.46
C SER A 199 -1.93 -13.23 -5.03
N ASN A 200 -0.97 -13.73 -5.83
CA ASN A 200 -0.19 -14.91 -5.48
C ASN A 200 0.78 -14.60 -4.33
N TYR A 201 1.42 -13.42 -4.34
CA TYR A 201 2.26 -12.98 -3.25
C TYR A 201 1.47 -12.75 -1.96
N LEU A 202 0.26 -12.18 -2.06
CA LEU A 202 -0.67 -12.08 -0.93
C LEU A 202 -1.00 -13.46 -0.34
N ARG A 203 -1.29 -14.47 -1.19
CA ARG A 203 -1.56 -15.84 -0.72
C ARG A 203 -0.38 -16.42 0.06
N GLN A 204 0.82 -16.23 -0.44
CA GLN A 204 2.02 -16.68 0.24
C GLN A 204 2.16 -16.04 1.62
N GLU A 205 2.18 -14.72 1.68
CA GLU A 205 2.36 -13.96 2.93
C GLU A 205 1.24 -14.25 3.96
N PHE A 206 0.00 -14.37 3.49
CA PHE A 206 -1.15 -14.62 4.36
C PHE A 206 -1.13 -16.03 4.96
N ASN A 207 -0.76 -17.05 4.17
CA ASN A 207 -0.72 -18.43 4.62
C ASN A 207 0.51 -18.79 5.49
N GLU A 208 1.62 -18.06 5.36
CA GLU A 208 2.83 -18.31 6.15
C GLU A 208 2.68 -17.93 7.62
N LYS A 209 1.72 -17.07 7.97
CA LYS A 209 1.54 -16.53 9.33
C LYS A 209 0.19 -16.80 9.96
N ASN A 210 -0.73 -17.45 9.25
CA ASN A 210 -2.02 -17.91 9.75
C ASN A 210 -2.13 -19.42 9.66
#